data_e53769305de3940e8166ca9e5d16e01f
#
_entry.id   e53769305de3940e8166ca9e5d16e01f
#
_cell.length_a   1.000
_cell.length_b   1.000
_cell.length_c   1.000
_cell.angle_alpha   90.00
_cell.angle_beta   90.00
_cell.angle_gamma   90.00
#
_symmetry.space_group_name_H-M   'P 1'
#
loop_
_entity.id
_entity.type
_entity.pdbx_description
1 polymer ?
#
loop_
_entity_poly.entity_id
_entity_poly.type
_entity_poly.pdbx_seq_one_letter_code
_entity_poly.pdbx_strand_id
1 'polypeptide(L)'
;MTADYESGLRVLLKYMHTDMALAEEACKYIIFLVNADQLYHVALGMYDFELALLIAQQSPRDPREYVPFLREMRAKEPLAYQRFCMDDYLGRHAKALAWLAQAGSEHTEAAMTYMVQHKLFREGLVAWAKDPVLLADAYGRFADYLSSHQRPAEAATAYELAGRIDEALNAHKEADQWQRALTLALEQRMSAQALLHLTRELADQLEEQHKFEQAARVLLRIPDVERAIDLVCRASAC
;
A
#
# COMPACT_ATOMS: atom_id res chain seq x y z
N MET A 1 27.68 -12.89 -0.17
CA MET A 1 27.82 -12.74 1.30
C MET A 1 27.69 -11.26 1.60
N THR A 2 26.52 -10.81 2.02
CA THR A 2 26.34 -9.47 2.57
C THR A 2 27.03 -9.47 3.93
N ALA A 3 28.16 -8.75 4.04
CA ALA A 3 28.84 -8.60 5.32
C ALA A 3 27.84 -7.98 6.31
N ASP A 4 27.76 -8.56 7.50
CA ASP A 4 26.88 -8.10 8.56
C ASP A 4 27.50 -6.86 9.24
N TYR A 5 27.45 -5.73 8.52
CA TYR A 5 27.95 -4.44 9.01
C TYR A 5 27.22 -3.97 10.27
N GLU A 6 25.93 -4.34 10.40
CA GLU A 6 25.13 -3.94 11.55
C GLU A 6 25.66 -4.57 12.83
N SER A 7 26.03 -5.85 12.81
CA SER A 7 26.65 -6.51 13.96
C SER A 7 27.99 -5.87 14.35
N GLY A 8 28.82 -5.51 13.37
CA GLY A 8 30.07 -4.79 13.63
C GLY A 8 29.85 -3.41 14.25
N LEU A 9 28.89 -2.65 13.72
CA LEU A 9 28.53 -1.34 14.25
C LEU A 9 27.89 -1.39 15.66
N ARG A 10 27.13 -2.45 15.96
CA ARG A 10 26.62 -2.69 17.33
C ARG A 10 27.74 -2.92 18.35
N VAL A 11 28.83 -3.54 17.95
CA VAL A 11 30.02 -3.67 18.80
C VAL A 11 30.69 -2.30 19.00
N LEU A 12 30.82 -1.53 17.92
CA LEU A 12 31.38 -0.17 17.99
C LEU A 12 30.58 0.74 18.95
N LEU A 13 29.24 0.67 18.91
CA LEU A 13 28.36 1.39 19.84
C LEU A 13 28.65 1.09 21.30
N LYS A 14 28.94 -0.16 21.66
CA LYS A 14 29.33 -0.51 23.04
C LYS A 14 30.62 0.20 23.48
N TYR A 15 31.60 0.29 22.58
CA TYR A 15 32.84 0.99 22.88
C TYR A 15 32.66 2.50 22.94
N MET A 16 31.76 3.10 22.15
CA MET A 16 31.46 4.54 22.25
C MET A 16 30.97 4.96 23.64
N HIS A 17 30.27 4.06 24.36
CA HIS A 17 29.81 4.30 25.72
C HIS A 17 30.87 4.04 26.83
N THR A 18 31.93 3.29 26.52
CA THR A 18 32.94 2.88 27.50
C THR A 18 34.31 3.56 27.28
N ASP A 19 34.76 3.62 26.04
CA ASP A 19 36.03 4.19 25.62
C ASP A 19 35.92 4.81 24.22
N MET A 20 35.70 6.10 24.16
CA MET A 20 35.52 6.84 22.92
C MET A 20 36.78 6.83 22.04
N ALA A 21 37.99 6.86 22.63
CA ALA A 21 39.22 6.85 21.87
C ALA A 21 39.41 5.50 21.13
N LEU A 22 39.10 4.40 21.81
CA LEU A 22 39.14 3.08 21.21
C LEU A 22 38.04 2.93 20.11
N ALA A 23 36.87 3.52 20.32
CA ALA A 23 35.80 3.54 19.31
C ALA A 23 36.21 4.31 18.04
N GLU A 24 36.87 5.45 18.17
CA GLU A 24 37.41 6.22 17.05
C GLU A 24 38.45 5.42 16.24
N GLU A 25 39.38 4.78 16.95
CA GLU A 25 40.42 3.96 16.33
C GLU A 25 39.82 2.75 15.60
N ALA A 26 38.89 2.04 16.24
CA ALA A 26 38.17 0.93 15.64
C ALA A 26 37.34 1.38 14.41
N CYS A 27 36.71 2.55 14.48
CA CYS A 27 35.96 3.13 13.35
C CYS A 27 36.87 3.40 12.14
N LYS A 28 38.06 4.01 12.36
CA LYS A 28 39.05 4.24 11.29
C LYS A 28 39.49 2.92 10.63
N TYR A 29 39.72 1.90 11.45
CA TYR A 29 40.10 0.59 10.94
C TYR A 29 39.00 -0.06 10.10
N ILE A 30 37.74 0.01 10.55
CA ILE A 30 36.59 -0.52 9.79
C ILE A 30 36.41 0.24 8.47
N ILE A 31 36.50 1.57 8.47
CA ILE A 31 36.38 2.41 7.27
C ILE A 31 37.50 2.09 6.25
N PHE A 32 38.68 1.72 6.72
CA PHE A 32 39.77 1.27 5.84
C PHE A 32 39.44 -0.03 5.12
N LEU A 33 38.70 -0.95 5.77
CA LEU A 33 38.33 -2.26 5.23
C LEU A 33 37.04 -2.25 4.40
N VAL A 34 36.16 -1.28 4.64
CA VAL A 34 34.80 -1.24 4.09
C VAL A 34 34.51 0.15 3.54
N ASN A 35 33.60 0.21 2.56
CA ASN A 35 33.13 1.49 2.03
C ASN A 35 32.44 2.33 3.12
N ALA A 36 32.98 3.53 3.37
CA ALA A 36 32.49 4.45 4.38
C ALA A 36 31.02 4.87 4.16
N ASP A 37 30.59 4.99 2.87
CA ASP A 37 29.21 5.35 2.54
C ASP A 37 28.23 4.26 2.95
N GLN A 38 28.60 3.00 2.73
CA GLN A 38 27.76 1.86 3.15
C GLN A 38 27.63 1.81 4.67
N LEU A 39 28.75 2.00 5.40
CA LEU A 39 28.70 2.06 6.88
C LEU A 39 27.85 3.19 7.38
N TYR A 40 27.96 4.38 6.79
CA TYR A 40 27.14 5.53 7.13
C TYR A 40 25.65 5.25 6.92
N HIS A 41 25.25 4.66 5.78
CA HIS A 41 23.86 4.28 5.52
C HIS A 41 23.36 3.20 6.50
N VAL A 42 24.21 2.25 6.90
CA VAL A 42 23.83 1.26 7.91
C VAL A 42 23.62 1.92 9.26
N ALA A 43 24.50 2.83 9.68
CA ALA A 43 24.38 3.58 10.94
C ALA A 43 23.10 4.44 10.97
N LEU A 44 22.79 5.14 9.88
CA LEU A 44 21.53 5.87 9.74
C LEU A 44 20.34 4.92 9.87
N GLY A 45 20.39 3.73 9.25
CA GLY A 45 19.33 2.71 9.34
C GLY A 45 19.21 2.05 10.71
N MET A 46 20.17 2.24 11.60
CA MET A 46 20.11 1.89 13.04
C MET A 46 19.48 3.02 13.87
N TYR A 47 19.20 4.18 13.25
CA TYR A 47 18.66 5.41 13.87
C TYR A 47 19.57 6.00 14.96
N ASP A 48 20.87 5.75 14.87
CA ASP A 48 21.87 6.26 15.81
C ASP A 48 22.64 7.41 15.16
N PHE A 49 22.32 8.64 15.59
CA PHE A 49 22.93 9.84 15.05
C PHE A 49 24.38 10.05 15.49
N GLU A 50 24.74 9.56 16.67
CA GLU A 50 26.10 9.70 17.20
C GLU A 50 27.05 8.77 16.48
N LEU A 51 26.60 7.53 16.22
CA LEU A 51 27.33 6.58 15.41
C LEU A 51 27.46 7.07 13.96
N ALA A 52 26.38 7.58 13.36
CA ALA A 52 26.44 8.14 12.01
C ALA A 52 27.38 9.34 11.92
N LEU A 53 27.39 10.20 12.93
CA LEU A 53 28.30 11.34 13.03
C LEU A 53 29.76 10.87 13.14
N LEU A 54 30.06 9.89 14.01
CA LEU A 54 31.41 9.34 14.17
C LEU A 54 31.93 8.78 12.84
N ILE A 55 31.12 7.99 12.13
CA ILE A 55 31.51 7.42 10.83
C ILE A 55 31.73 8.54 9.80
N ALA A 56 30.85 9.55 9.75
CA ALA A 56 31.00 10.66 8.84
C ALA A 56 32.27 11.47 9.08
N GLN A 57 32.63 11.71 10.36
CA GLN A 57 33.85 12.42 10.77
C GLN A 57 35.15 11.67 10.37
N GLN A 58 35.10 10.34 10.36
CA GLN A 58 36.25 9.50 9.99
C GLN A 58 36.29 9.17 8.48
N SER A 59 35.27 9.61 7.72
CA SER A 59 35.14 9.39 6.27
C SER A 59 35.56 10.65 5.48
N PRO A 60 35.82 10.55 4.17
CA PRO A 60 36.15 11.70 3.32
C PRO A 60 34.92 12.60 2.99
N ARG A 61 33.83 12.53 3.74
CA ARG A 61 32.62 13.35 3.54
C ARG A 61 32.83 14.79 3.99
N ASP A 62 32.21 15.74 3.26
CA ASP A 62 32.25 17.15 3.63
C ASP A 62 31.38 17.41 4.88
N PRO A 63 31.94 17.95 5.98
CA PRO A 63 31.16 18.34 7.15
C PRO A 63 30.04 19.35 6.86
N ARG A 64 30.15 20.13 5.79
CA ARG A 64 29.12 21.08 5.37
C ARG A 64 27.86 20.39 4.85
N GLU A 65 27.94 19.13 4.44
CA GLU A 65 26.81 18.34 3.97
C GLU A 65 26.20 17.51 5.09
N TYR A 66 26.98 16.68 5.80
CA TYR A 66 26.43 15.75 6.77
C TYR A 66 25.99 16.38 8.09
N VAL A 67 26.65 17.46 8.57
CA VAL A 67 26.29 18.08 9.86
C VAL A 67 24.90 18.74 9.79
N PRO A 68 24.57 19.57 8.78
CA PRO A 68 23.21 20.11 8.66
C PRO A 68 22.16 19.02 8.47
N PHE A 69 22.45 18.01 7.66
CA PHE A 69 21.55 16.88 7.41
C PHE A 69 21.22 16.12 8.70
N LEU A 70 22.24 15.70 9.47
CA LEU A 70 22.00 14.98 10.72
C LEU A 70 21.25 15.84 11.75
N ARG A 71 21.54 17.15 11.80
CA ARG A 71 20.82 18.09 12.68
C ARG A 71 19.35 18.21 12.26
N GLU A 72 19.07 18.34 10.98
CA GLU A 72 17.71 18.40 10.46
C GLU A 72 16.95 17.12 10.78
N MET A 73 17.54 15.96 10.50
CA MET A 73 16.90 14.67 10.79
C MET A 73 16.65 14.49 12.29
N ARG A 74 17.58 14.88 13.15
CA ARG A 74 17.43 14.80 14.61
C ARG A 74 16.33 15.72 15.16
N ALA A 75 16.03 16.81 14.47
CA ALA A 75 15.00 17.77 14.87
C ALA A 75 13.57 17.36 14.45
N LYS A 76 13.42 16.32 13.64
CA LYS A 76 12.09 15.84 13.22
C LYS A 76 11.33 15.21 14.38
N GLU A 77 10.08 15.61 14.56
CA GLU A 77 9.16 15.07 15.57
C GLU A 77 7.84 14.67 14.88
N PRO A 78 7.12 13.67 15.36
CA PRO A 78 7.49 12.72 16.43
C PRO A 78 8.58 11.71 15.99
N LEU A 79 9.09 10.91 16.93
CA LEU A 79 10.15 9.92 16.67
C LEU A 79 9.82 8.98 15.49
N ALA A 80 8.55 8.60 15.32
CA ALA A 80 8.12 7.78 14.19
C ALA A 80 8.31 8.52 12.85
N TYR A 81 7.98 9.81 12.79
CA TYR A 81 8.22 10.65 11.62
C TYR A 81 9.72 10.85 11.33
N GLN A 82 10.54 11.00 12.35
CA GLN A 82 11.98 11.03 12.21
C GLN A 82 12.51 9.75 11.54
N ARG A 83 12.07 8.57 12.02
CA ARG A 83 12.45 7.27 11.46
C ARG A 83 11.94 7.09 10.03
N PHE A 84 10.74 7.57 9.74
CA PHE A 84 10.21 7.63 8.38
C PHE A 84 11.16 8.38 7.45
N CYS A 85 11.55 9.62 7.82
CA CYS A 85 12.43 10.43 6.98
C CYS A 85 13.79 9.74 6.74
N MET A 86 14.31 9.01 7.73
CA MET A 86 15.56 8.26 7.56
C MET A 86 15.41 7.07 6.64
N ASP A 87 14.37 6.24 6.81
CA ASP A 87 14.15 5.08 5.95
C ASP A 87 13.76 5.48 4.52
N ASP A 88 13.04 6.59 4.36
CA ASP A 88 12.74 7.18 3.06
C ASP A 88 14.02 7.63 2.33
N TYR A 89 14.90 8.37 3.02
CA TYR A 89 16.22 8.76 2.50
C TYR A 89 17.05 7.54 2.08
N LEU A 90 16.96 6.44 2.83
CA LEU A 90 17.66 5.19 2.54
C LEU A 90 16.97 4.32 1.46
N GLY A 91 15.86 4.76 0.90
CA GLY A 91 15.07 4.00 -0.07
C GLY A 91 14.37 2.76 0.51
N ARG A 92 14.22 2.69 1.82
CA ARG A 92 13.57 1.58 2.52
C ARG A 92 12.06 1.82 2.66
N HIS A 93 11.39 2.05 1.52
CA HIS A 93 10.02 2.55 1.48
C HIS A 93 9.00 1.71 2.27
N ALA A 94 9.14 0.38 2.33
CA ALA A 94 8.24 -0.46 3.13
C ALA A 94 8.36 -0.18 4.64
N LYS A 95 9.58 0.03 5.15
CA LYS A 95 9.80 0.41 6.55
C LYS A 95 9.39 1.85 6.80
N ALA A 96 9.68 2.75 5.87
CA ALA A 96 9.27 4.14 5.92
C ALA A 96 7.75 4.25 6.08
N LEU A 97 6.96 3.56 5.26
CA LEU A 97 5.51 3.53 5.39
C LEU A 97 5.06 3.03 6.77
N ALA A 98 5.69 1.98 7.29
CA ALA A 98 5.34 1.46 8.62
C ALA A 98 5.58 2.47 9.75
N TRP A 99 6.61 3.31 9.65
CA TRP A 99 6.85 4.40 10.60
C TRP A 99 5.89 5.56 10.40
N LEU A 100 5.62 5.94 9.14
CA LEU A 100 4.71 7.05 8.84
C LEU A 100 3.28 6.75 9.30
N ALA A 101 2.82 5.50 9.16
CA ALA A 101 1.53 5.05 9.69
C ALA A 101 1.43 5.14 11.22
N GLN A 102 2.57 5.16 11.94
CA GLN A 102 2.63 5.30 13.40
C GLN A 102 2.91 6.73 13.86
N ALA A 103 3.14 7.67 12.94
CA ALA A 103 3.55 9.03 13.27
C ALA A 103 2.42 9.92 13.80
N GLY A 104 1.18 9.43 13.80
CA GLY A 104 0.00 10.14 14.31
C GLY A 104 -1.01 10.49 13.23
N SER A 105 -2.19 10.93 13.68
CA SER A 105 -3.32 11.21 12.79
C SER A 105 -3.06 12.32 11.77
N GLU A 106 -2.19 13.28 12.10
CA GLU A 106 -1.77 14.37 11.21
C GLU A 106 -0.99 13.88 9.99
N HIS A 107 -0.36 12.71 10.07
CA HIS A 107 0.42 12.11 8.99
C HIS A 107 -0.33 11.04 8.20
N THR A 108 -1.57 10.72 8.58
CA THR A 108 -2.35 9.63 7.96
C THR A 108 -2.53 9.84 6.45
N GLU A 109 -2.92 11.04 6.02
CA GLU A 109 -3.12 11.33 4.59
C GLU A 109 -1.80 11.24 3.80
N ALA A 110 -0.71 11.72 4.39
CA ALA A 110 0.62 11.57 3.81
C ALA A 110 1.04 10.10 3.68
N ALA A 111 0.72 9.26 4.68
CA ALA A 111 1.00 7.83 4.66
C ALA A 111 0.18 7.09 3.59
N MET A 112 -1.10 7.43 3.43
CA MET A 112 -1.96 6.90 2.38
C MET A 112 -1.46 7.27 0.98
N THR A 113 -1.07 8.53 0.81
CA THR A 113 -0.49 9.01 -0.46
C THR A 113 0.84 8.30 -0.76
N TYR A 114 1.70 8.16 0.23
CA TYR A 114 2.98 7.46 0.13
C TYR A 114 2.79 5.98 -0.25
N MET A 115 1.79 5.29 0.35
CA MET A 115 1.41 3.93 0.00
C MET A 115 1.09 3.79 -1.49
N VAL A 116 0.26 4.69 -2.03
CA VAL A 116 -0.14 4.67 -3.45
C VAL A 116 1.06 4.97 -4.36
N GLN A 117 1.84 6.01 -4.02
CA GLN A 117 3.00 6.46 -4.79
C GLN A 117 4.04 5.35 -4.97
N HIS A 118 4.34 4.62 -3.90
CA HIS A 118 5.32 3.53 -3.91
C HIS A 118 4.70 2.14 -4.13
N LYS A 119 3.37 2.05 -4.38
CA LYS A 119 2.63 0.80 -4.62
C LYS A 119 2.75 -0.21 -3.47
N LEU A 120 2.83 0.28 -2.24
CA LEU A 120 3.02 -0.50 -1.01
C LEU A 120 1.68 -0.91 -0.39
N PHE A 121 0.74 -1.40 -1.22
CA PHE A 121 -0.63 -1.70 -0.77
C PHE A 121 -0.66 -2.80 0.29
N ARG A 122 0.14 -3.85 0.13
CA ARG A 122 0.21 -4.95 1.10
C ARG A 122 0.69 -4.46 2.46
N GLU A 123 1.74 -3.66 2.47
CA GLU A 123 2.34 -3.09 3.67
C GLU A 123 1.37 -2.12 4.36
N GLY A 124 0.67 -1.29 3.59
CA GLY A 124 -0.35 -0.38 4.10
C GLY A 124 -1.53 -1.12 4.72
N LEU A 125 -2.08 -2.12 4.05
CA LEU A 125 -3.18 -2.94 4.61
C LEU A 125 -2.78 -3.64 5.91
N VAL A 126 -1.53 -4.08 6.04
CA VAL A 126 -1.00 -4.65 7.29
C VAL A 126 -0.86 -3.59 8.37
N ALA A 127 -0.36 -2.40 8.02
CA ALA A 127 -0.16 -1.31 8.97
C ALA A 127 -1.48 -0.85 9.63
N TRP A 128 -2.55 -0.78 8.86
CA TRP A 128 -3.88 -0.35 9.35
C TRP A 128 -4.86 -1.49 9.65
N ALA A 129 -4.41 -2.74 9.70
CA ALA A 129 -5.28 -3.90 9.95
C ALA A 129 -6.09 -3.83 11.25
N LYS A 130 -5.65 -3.02 12.23
CA LYS A 130 -6.33 -2.83 13.53
C LYS A 130 -7.33 -1.67 13.55
N ASP A 131 -7.29 -0.79 12.57
CA ASP A 131 -8.18 0.36 12.45
C ASP A 131 -9.11 0.16 11.25
N PRO A 132 -10.39 -0.18 11.48
CA PRO A 132 -11.31 -0.49 10.39
C PRO A 132 -11.58 0.69 9.47
N VAL A 133 -11.49 1.94 9.96
CA VAL A 133 -11.73 3.13 9.15
C VAL A 133 -10.56 3.37 8.19
N LEU A 134 -9.34 3.34 8.71
CA LEU A 134 -8.14 3.51 7.89
C LEU A 134 -7.93 2.34 6.95
N LEU A 135 -8.28 1.13 7.37
CA LEU A 135 -8.22 -0.05 6.52
C LEU A 135 -9.18 0.06 5.33
N ALA A 136 -10.41 0.54 5.57
CA ALA A 136 -11.39 0.77 4.50
C ALA A 136 -10.89 1.84 3.51
N ASP A 137 -10.31 2.94 3.98
CA ASP A 137 -9.72 3.97 3.11
C ASP A 137 -8.54 3.39 2.28
N ALA A 138 -7.66 2.60 2.91
CA ALA A 138 -6.57 1.93 2.22
C ALA A 138 -7.05 0.98 1.12
N TYR A 139 -8.11 0.19 1.38
CA TYR A 139 -8.74 -0.64 0.36
C TYR A 139 -9.36 0.21 -0.76
N GLY A 140 -10.00 1.33 -0.43
CA GLY A 140 -10.56 2.25 -1.43
C GLY A 140 -9.50 2.76 -2.40
N ARG A 141 -8.37 3.25 -1.88
CA ARG A 141 -7.24 3.72 -2.70
C ARG A 141 -6.59 2.59 -3.52
N PHE A 142 -6.52 1.40 -2.95
CA PHE A 142 -6.06 0.23 -3.69
C PHE A 142 -7.01 -0.15 -4.83
N ALA A 143 -8.32 -0.09 -4.59
CA ALA A 143 -9.34 -0.33 -5.60
C ALA A 143 -9.27 0.69 -6.75
N ASP A 144 -9.13 1.99 -6.41
CA ASP A 144 -8.95 3.05 -7.40
C ASP A 144 -7.69 2.82 -8.27
N TYR A 145 -6.59 2.38 -7.65
CA TYR A 145 -5.38 1.98 -8.37
C TYR A 145 -5.63 0.80 -9.31
N LEU A 146 -6.31 -0.25 -8.86
CA LEU A 146 -6.62 -1.43 -9.68
C LEU A 146 -7.54 -1.09 -10.85
N SER A 147 -8.56 -0.26 -10.61
CA SER A 147 -9.49 0.22 -11.65
C SER A 147 -8.74 1.00 -12.73
N SER A 148 -7.84 1.93 -12.35
CA SER A 148 -7.03 2.68 -13.29
C SER A 148 -6.06 1.82 -14.12
N HIS A 149 -5.75 0.60 -13.65
CA HIS A 149 -4.89 -0.37 -14.33
C HIS A 149 -5.67 -1.47 -15.06
N GLN A 150 -6.96 -1.25 -15.33
CA GLN A 150 -7.83 -2.17 -16.06
C GLN A 150 -7.93 -3.57 -15.42
N ARG A 151 -7.98 -3.62 -14.09
CA ARG A 151 -8.19 -4.85 -13.30
C ARG A 151 -9.53 -4.81 -12.55
N PRO A 152 -10.68 -4.73 -13.26
CA PRO A 152 -11.97 -4.47 -12.64
C PRO A 152 -12.41 -5.58 -11.67
N ALA A 153 -12.08 -6.84 -11.94
CA ALA A 153 -12.45 -7.97 -11.08
C ALA A 153 -11.81 -7.88 -9.68
N GLU A 154 -10.57 -7.42 -9.60
CA GLU A 154 -9.87 -7.24 -8.34
C GLU A 154 -10.25 -5.91 -7.67
N ALA A 155 -10.47 -4.87 -8.48
CA ALA A 155 -10.98 -3.59 -7.99
C ALA A 155 -12.34 -3.76 -7.30
N ALA A 156 -13.24 -4.54 -7.88
CA ALA A 156 -14.56 -4.82 -7.32
C ALA A 156 -14.48 -5.40 -5.90
N THR A 157 -13.63 -6.42 -5.70
CA THR A 157 -13.45 -7.01 -4.37
C THR A 157 -12.81 -6.04 -3.37
N ALA A 158 -11.89 -5.19 -3.81
CA ALA A 158 -11.28 -4.17 -2.97
C ALA A 158 -12.27 -3.06 -2.60
N TYR A 159 -13.16 -2.64 -3.54
CA TYR A 159 -14.26 -1.71 -3.24
C TYR A 159 -15.27 -2.30 -2.24
N GLU A 160 -15.60 -3.59 -2.34
CA GLU A 160 -16.44 -4.26 -1.35
C GLU A 160 -15.83 -4.16 0.06
N LEU A 161 -14.52 -4.44 0.18
CA LEU A 161 -13.80 -4.36 1.44
C LEU A 161 -13.66 -2.92 1.97
N ALA A 162 -13.66 -1.95 1.07
CA ALA A 162 -13.69 -0.53 1.41
C ALA A 162 -15.10 -0.03 1.81
N GLY A 163 -16.15 -0.84 1.61
CA GLY A 163 -17.54 -0.42 1.81
C GLY A 163 -18.08 0.54 0.73
N ARG A 164 -17.37 0.69 -0.38
CA ARG A 164 -17.75 1.54 -1.53
C ARG A 164 -18.60 0.71 -2.50
N ILE A 165 -19.88 0.51 -2.11
CA ILE A 165 -20.76 -0.47 -2.77
C ILE A 165 -21.10 -0.10 -4.22
N ASP A 166 -21.36 1.17 -4.50
CA ASP A 166 -21.72 1.61 -5.85
C ASP A 166 -20.57 1.39 -6.84
N GLU A 167 -19.34 1.69 -6.42
CA GLU A 167 -18.14 1.46 -7.22
C GLU A 167 -17.85 -0.04 -7.36
N ALA A 168 -18.11 -0.84 -6.31
CA ALA A 168 -17.99 -2.29 -6.39
C ALA A 168 -18.95 -2.90 -7.42
N LEU A 169 -20.21 -2.45 -7.43
CA LEU A 169 -21.20 -2.89 -8.40
C LEU A 169 -20.78 -2.54 -9.84
N ASN A 170 -20.27 -1.33 -10.05
CA ASN A 170 -19.80 -0.91 -11.36
C ASN A 170 -18.58 -1.73 -11.81
N ALA A 171 -17.62 -1.95 -10.91
CA ALA A 171 -16.45 -2.76 -11.21
C ALA A 171 -16.81 -4.24 -11.49
N HIS A 172 -17.80 -4.80 -10.77
CA HIS A 172 -18.32 -6.14 -11.09
C HIS A 172 -19.00 -6.20 -12.46
N LYS A 173 -19.73 -5.15 -12.88
CA LYS A 173 -20.30 -5.05 -14.22
C LYS A 173 -19.20 -5.02 -15.28
N GLU A 174 -18.17 -4.20 -15.09
CA GLU A 174 -17.02 -4.14 -16.01
C GLU A 174 -16.24 -5.45 -16.09
N ALA A 175 -16.23 -6.23 -15.02
CA ALA A 175 -15.58 -7.54 -14.95
C ALA A 175 -16.44 -8.70 -15.45
N ASP A 176 -17.65 -8.45 -15.96
CA ASP A 176 -18.65 -9.47 -16.35
C ASP A 176 -19.06 -10.42 -15.19
N GLN A 177 -18.90 -9.99 -13.95
CA GLN A 177 -19.21 -10.77 -12.74
C GLN A 177 -20.66 -10.51 -12.26
N TRP A 178 -21.63 -10.67 -13.15
CA TRP A 178 -23.03 -10.33 -12.88
C TRP A 178 -23.63 -11.06 -11.67
N GLN A 179 -23.21 -12.34 -11.42
CA GLN A 179 -23.68 -13.09 -10.25
C GLN A 179 -23.28 -12.40 -8.94
N ARG A 180 -22.04 -11.93 -8.86
CA ARG A 180 -21.55 -11.24 -7.67
C ARG A 180 -22.20 -9.88 -7.50
N ALA A 181 -22.36 -9.13 -8.60
CA ALA A 181 -23.09 -7.86 -8.59
C ALA A 181 -24.50 -8.00 -8.01
N LEU A 182 -25.29 -8.98 -8.48
CA LEU A 182 -26.63 -9.25 -7.96
C LEU A 182 -26.61 -9.72 -6.49
N THR A 183 -25.66 -10.58 -6.11
CA THR A 183 -25.53 -11.04 -4.73
C THR A 183 -25.22 -9.87 -3.80
N LEU A 184 -24.27 -9.00 -4.17
CA LEU A 184 -23.92 -7.82 -3.42
C LEU A 184 -25.11 -6.86 -3.25
N ALA A 185 -25.86 -6.62 -4.33
CA ALA A 185 -27.07 -5.80 -4.28
C ALA A 185 -28.13 -6.34 -3.31
N LEU A 186 -28.28 -7.67 -3.23
CA LEU A 186 -29.18 -8.33 -2.28
C LEU A 186 -28.65 -8.27 -0.85
N GLU A 187 -27.36 -8.50 -0.63
CA GLU A 187 -26.68 -8.38 0.67
C GLU A 187 -26.84 -6.97 1.25
N GLN A 188 -26.74 -5.96 0.41
CA GLN A 188 -26.92 -4.54 0.76
C GLN A 188 -28.40 -4.12 0.88
N ARG A 189 -29.34 -5.05 0.67
CA ARG A 189 -30.79 -4.78 0.76
C ARG A 189 -31.24 -3.59 -0.08
N MET A 190 -30.71 -3.49 -1.30
CA MET A 190 -31.12 -2.45 -2.25
C MET A 190 -32.63 -2.49 -2.48
N SER A 191 -33.22 -1.34 -2.77
CA SER A 191 -34.67 -1.26 -3.06
C SER A 191 -35.03 -2.14 -4.25
N ALA A 192 -36.27 -2.67 -4.26
CA ALA A 192 -36.76 -3.48 -5.37
C ALA A 192 -36.64 -2.76 -6.73
N GLN A 193 -36.80 -1.44 -6.74
CA GLN A 193 -36.67 -0.63 -7.95
C GLN A 193 -35.19 -0.55 -8.41
N ALA A 194 -34.25 -0.36 -7.48
CA ALA A 194 -32.82 -0.33 -7.80
C ALA A 194 -32.30 -1.71 -8.28
N LEU A 195 -32.79 -2.79 -7.65
CA LEU A 195 -32.47 -4.15 -8.09
C LEU A 195 -33.03 -4.45 -9.48
N LEU A 196 -34.24 -3.99 -9.78
CA LEU A 196 -34.84 -4.12 -11.11
C LEU A 196 -34.00 -3.38 -12.16
N HIS A 197 -33.57 -2.17 -11.86
CA HIS A 197 -32.73 -1.37 -12.75
C HIS A 197 -31.40 -2.05 -13.02
N LEU A 198 -30.69 -2.45 -11.97
CA LEU A 198 -29.41 -3.17 -12.06
C LEU A 198 -29.57 -4.45 -12.89
N THR A 199 -30.63 -5.23 -12.65
CA THR A 199 -30.84 -6.49 -13.38
C THR A 199 -31.08 -6.26 -14.86
N ARG A 200 -31.81 -5.21 -15.23
CA ARG A 200 -32.01 -4.83 -16.65
C ARG A 200 -30.71 -4.36 -17.30
N GLU A 201 -29.95 -3.49 -16.65
CA GLU A 201 -28.65 -3.05 -17.17
C GLU A 201 -27.70 -4.23 -17.42
N LEU A 202 -27.62 -5.17 -16.48
CA LEU A 202 -26.79 -6.37 -16.64
C LEU A 202 -27.28 -7.26 -17.79
N ALA A 203 -28.60 -7.40 -17.98
CA ALA A 203 -29.14 -8.16 -19.09
C ALA A 203 -28.84 -7.48 -20.43
N ASP A 204 -29.01 -6.16 -20.53
CA ASP A 204 -28.70 -5.39 -21.74
C ASP A 204 -27.22 -5.53 -22.12
N GLN A 205 -26.31 -5.38 -21.15
CA GLN A 205 -24.86 -5.57 -21.36
C GLN A 205 -24.51 -6.97 -21.84
N LEU A 206 -25.14 -8.01 -21.28
CA LEU A 206 -24.92 -9.41 -21.70
C LEU A 206 -25.49 -9.69 -23.09
N GLU A 207 -26.63 -9.06 -23.46
CA GLU A 207 -27.17 -9.13 -24.80
C GLU A 207 -26.24 -8.51 -25.84
N GLU A 208 -25.68 -7.32 -25.55
CA GLU A 208 -24.69 -6.65 -26.42
C GLU A 208 -23.45 -7.52 -26.65
N GLN A 209 -23.07 -8.30 -25.63
CA GLN A 209 -21.96 -9.26 -25.71
C GLN A 209 -22.35 -10.59 -26.37
N HIS A 210 -23.58 -10.75 -26.87
CA HIS A 210 -24.13 -11.99 -27.41
C HIS A 210 -24.18 -13.17 -26.41
N LYS A 211 -24.16 -12.91 -25.11
CA LYS A 211 -24.25 -13.89 -24.01
C LYS A 211 -25.72 -14.13 -23.62
N PHE A 212 -26.55 -14.50 -24.59
CA PHE A 212 -28.04 -14.59 -24.46
C PHE A 212 -28.49 -15.51 -23.32
N GLU A 213 -27.83 -16.66 -23.10
CA GLU A 213 -28.16 -17.58 -22.02
C GLU A 213 -27.95 -16.94 -20.64
N GLN A 214 -26.87 -16.19 -20.47
CA GLN A 214 -26.59 -15.50 -19.21
C GLN A 214 -27.54 -14.34 -18.99
N ALA A 215 -27.86 -13.57 -20.01
CA ALA A 215 -28.85 -12.51 -19.97
C ALA A 215 -30.24 -13.04 -19.56
N ALA A 216 -30.68 -14.17 -20.14
CA ALA A 216 -31.91 -14.82 -19.75
C ALA A 216 -31.90 -15.25 -18.27
N ARG A 217 -30.79 -15.82 -17.76
CA ARG A 217 -30.64 -16.22 -16.36
C ARG A 217 -30.72 -15.02 -15.41
N VAL A 218 -30.21 -13.86 -15.80
CA VAL A 218 -30.31 -12.62 -15.06
C VAL A 218 -31.76 -12.15 -14.99
N LEU A 219 -32.48 -12.14 -16.13
CA LEU A 219 -33.88 -11.69 -16.19
C LEU A 219 -34.84 -12.61 -15.43
N LEU A 220 -34.54 -13.90 -15.29
CA LEU A 220 -35.36 -14.83 -14.48
C LEU A 220 -35.35 -14.48 -12.97
N ARG A 221 -34.48 -13.59 -12.53
CA ARG A 221 -34.47 -13.07 -11.15
C ARG A 221 -35.49 -11.98 -10.89
N ILE A 222 -36.06 -11.43 -11.96
CA ILE A 222 -37.13 -10.42 -11.91
C ILE A 222 -38.33 -10.97 -12.70
N PRO A 223 -39.56 -10.41 -12.51
CA PRO A 223 -40.77 -10.88 -13.22
C PRO A 223 -40.83 -10.40 -14.70
N ASP A 224 -39.69 -10.51 -15.42
CA ASP A 224 -39.62 -10.21 -16.87
C ASP A 224 -39.41 -11.49 -17.68
N VAL A 225 -40.42 -12.36 -17.57
CA VAL A 225 -40.34 -13.71 -18.13
C VAL A 225 -40.42 -13.70 -19.66
N GLU A 226 -41.17 -12.76 -20.25
CA GLU A 226 -41.35 -12.71 -21.73
C GLU A 226 -39.99 -12.42 -22.41
N ARG A 227 -39.25 -11.44 -21.93
CA ARG A 227 -37.95 -11.13 -22.49
C ARG A 227 -36.93 -12.27 -22.23
N ALA A 228 -37.01 -12.91 -21.07
CA ALA A 228 -36.15 -14.08 -20.79
C ALA A 228 -36.37 -15.23 -21.75
N ILE A 229 -37.64 -15.54 -22.13
CA ILE A 229 -37.99 -16.58 -23.10
C ILE A 229 -37.45 -16.22 -24.48
N ASP A 230 -37.64 -14.99 -24.96
CA ASP A 230 -37.12 -14.55 -26.26
C ASP A 230 -35.58 -14.74 -26.33
N LEU A 231 -34.87 -14.43 -25.28
CA LEU A 231 -33.40 -14.61 -25.21
C LEU A 231 -32.98 -16.09 -25.24
N VAL A 232 -33.72 -16.96 -24.56
CA VAL A 232 -33.47 -18.42 -24.64
C VAL A 232 -33.68 -18.93 -26.05
N CYS A 233 -34.73 -18.46 -26.73
CA CYS A 233 -34.98 -18.83 -28.14
C CYS A 233 -33.84 -18.37 -29.06
N ARG A 234 -33.32 -17.15 -28.86
CA ARG A 234 -32.16 -16.65 -29.62
C ARG A 234 -30.88 -17.43 -29.31
N ALA A 235 -30.66 -17.82 -28.05
CA ALA A 235 -29.51 -18.64 -27.65
C ALA A 235 -29.54 -20.03 -28.29
N SER A 236 -30.75 -20.59 -28.57
CA SER A 236 -30.92 -21.90 -29.19
C SER A 236 -30.77 -21.86 -30.72
N ALA A 237 -30.83 -20.67 -31.32
CA ALA A 237 -30.74 -20.44 -32.76
C ALA A 237 -29.32 -20.10 -33.25
N CYS A 238 -28.37 -19.84 -32.33
CA CYS A 238 -26.95 -19.63 -32.58
C CYS A 238 -26.14 -20.90 -32.32
#